data_d54074c0a246b8c9207a79ee018141bf
#
_entry.id   d54074c0a246b8c9207a79ee018141bf
#
_cell.length_a   1.000
_cell.length_b   1.000
_cell.length_c   1.000
_cell.angle_alpha   90.00
_cell.angle_beta   90.00
_cell.angle_gamma   90.00
#
_symmetry.space_group_name_H-M   'P 1'
#
loop_
_entity.id
_entity.type
_entity.pdbx_description
1 polymer ?
#
loop_
_entity_poly.entity_id
_entity_poly.type
_entity_poly.pdbx_seq_one_letter_code
_entity_poly.pdbx_strand_id
1 'polypeptide(L)'
;MKPTPRFAIVLGSGGVRSMAALGMVEVLQREGLAPDLIVGCSAGAMFGALIAAGRSADEAVRVATTLWSADVTRKRRWLAVPQMLWPRLTRFDADFALRDDSPVMQRLEKAFGDVHIEDLRIALRVTATDAASGERVVLRQGSLVQALRASIALPFMFAPVLMDGRRLIDGFVSDPLPVSAAADAQAVLALGFESPMPRRIDGPTRLLAQVTSALTNNLMQARLAHAGEGAPPQTPPPARAN
;
A
#
# COMPACT_ATOMS: atom_id res chain seq x y z
N MET A 1 0.47 27.25 -0.37
CA MET A 1 1.14 26.07 -1.00
C MET A 1 1.99 25.39 0.07
N LYS A 2 1.87 24.08 0.24
CA LYS A 2 2.84 23.33 1.09
C LYS A 2 4.20 23.35 0.41
N PRO A 3 5.32 23.45 1.16
CA PRO A 3 6.66 23.46 0.56
C PRO A 3 6.93 22.15 -0.17
N THR A 4 7.76 22.19 -1.21
CA THR A 4 8.22 21.02 -1.95
C THR A 4 8.99 20.09 -1.01
N PRO A 5 8.65 18.79 -0.91
CA PRO A 5 9.37 17.85 -0.06
C PRO A 5 10.84 17.72 -0.52
N ARG A 6 11.79 17.77 0.41
CA ARG A 6 13.21 17.53 0.11
C ARG A 6 13.49 16.04 -0.01
N PHE A 7 12.93 15.25 0.92
CA PHE A 7 13.16 13.80 0.97
C PHE A 7 11.86 13.04 1.15
N ALA A 8 11.58 12.12 0.25
CA ALA A 8 10.42 11.24 0.30
C ALA A 8 10.80 9.77 0.44
N ILE A 9 10.01 9.03 1.19
CA ILE A 9 10.06 7.56 1.25
C ILE A 9 8.83 7.00 0.55
N VAL A 10 9.06 6.08 -0.38
CA VAL A 10 7.98 5.37 -1.08
C VAL A 10 7.98 3.91 -0.64
N LEU A 11 6.86 3.47 -0.08
CA LEU A 11 6.66 2.13 0.46
C LEU A 11 5.66 1.38 -0.43
N GLY A 12 6.17 0.42 -1.19
CA GLY A 12 5.37 -0.37 -2.11
C GLY A 12 4.52 -1.44 -1.41
N SER A 13 3.68 -2.06 -2.21
CA SER A 13 2.94 -3.26 -1.81
C SER A 13 3.92 -4.40 -1.50
N GLY A 14 3.64 -5.18 -0.46
CA GLY A 14 4.57 -6.26 -0.06
C GLY A 14 4.04 -7.18 1.03
N GLY A 15 2.81 -6.92 1.49
CA GLY A 15 2.23 -7.64 2.62
C GLY A 15 3.10 -7.49 3.87
N VAL A 16 3.32 -8.58 4.59
CA VAL A 16 4.13 -8.60 5.82
C VAL A 16 5.57 -8.10 5.60
N ARG A 17 6.13 -8.28 4.40
CA ARG A 17 7.51 -7.85 4.08
C ARG A 17 7.68 -6.33 4.19
N SER A 18 6.61 -5.56 4.01
CA SER A 18 6.65 -4.10 4.15
C SER A 18 6.97 -3.63 5.59
N MET A 19 6.96 -4.53 6.59
CA MET A 19 7.49 -4.24 7.93
C MET A 19 8.96 -3.81 7.91
N ALA A 20 9.73 -4.22 6.91
CA ALA A 20 11.12 -3.78 6.74
C ALA A 20 11.26 -2.25 6.67
N ALA A 21 10.18 -1.55 6.28
CA ALA A 21 10.15 -0.08 6.31
C ALA A 21 10.41 0.51 7.71
N LEU A 22 9.98 -0.17 8.77
CA LEU A 22 10.18 0.31 10.15
C LEU A 22 11.67 0.31 10.52
N GLY A 23 12.39 -0.78 10.20
CA GLY A 23 13.84 -0.85 10.41
C GLY A 23 14.62 0.12 9.52
N MET A 24 14.19 0.28 8.27
CA MET A 24 14.78 1.26 7.35
C MET A 24 14.68 2.68 7.93
N VAL A 25 13.50 3.08 8.39
CA VAL A 25 13.29 4.43 8.96
C VAL A 25 14.06 4.62 10.25
N GLU A 26 14.20 3.60 11.09
CA GLU A 26 15.02 3.66 12.29
C GLU A 26 16.51 3.95 11.96
N VAL A 27 17.05 3.30 10.92
CA VAL A 27 18.41 3.58 10.45
C VAL A 27 18.53 5.00 9.93
N LEU A 28 17.60 5.46 9.10
CA LEU A 28 17.61 6.82 8.58
C LEU A 28 17.55 7.87 9.70
N GLN A 29 16.72 7.65 10.72
CA GLN A 29 16.64 8.55 11.87
C GLN A 29 17.94 8.62 12.67
N ARG A 30 18.64 7.50 12.83
CA ARG A 30 19.98 7.47 13.46
C ARG A 30 21.01 8.29 12.67
N GLU A 31 20.89 8.28 11.34
CA GLU A 31 21.76 9.08 10.45
C GLU A 31 21.29 10.54 10.29
N GLY A 32 20.28 10.97 11.06
CA GLY A 32 19.75 12.32 11.01
C GLY A 32 18.91 12.62 9.76
N LEU A 33 18.49 11.59 9.03
CA LEU A 33 17.65 11.70 7.83
C LEU A 33 16.19 11.45 8.19
N ALA A 34 15.36 12.49 8.12
CA ALA A 34 13.93 12.39 8.33
C ALA A 34 13.19 12.69 7.02
N PRO A 35 12.19 11.89 6.63
CA PRO A 35 11.40 12.16 5.45
C PRO A 35 10.43 13.32 5.69
N ASP A 36 10.23 14.16 4.67
CA ASP A 36 9.19 15.19 4.63
C ASP A 36 7.88 14.63 4.06
N LEU A 37 7.98 13.53 3.29
CA LEU A 37 6.84 12.88 2.64
C LEU A 37 6.99 11.36 2.70
N ILE A 38 5.88 10.69 2.98
CA ILE A 38 5.73 9.24 2.83
C ILE A 38 4.65 8.97 1.78
N VAL A 39 4.95 8.07 0.86
CA VAL A 39 3.97 7.53 -0.09
C VAL A 39 3.83 6.05 0.18
N GLY A 40 2.61 5.55 0.34
CA GLY A 40 2.38 4.15 0.65
C GLY A 40 1.33 3.50 -0.24
N CYS A 41 1.58 2.22 -0.59
CA CYS A 41 0.65 1.36 -1.31
C CYS A 41 0.37 0.09 -0.50
N SER A 42 -0.91 -0.25 -0.31
CA SER A 42 -1.32 -1.48 0.38
C SER A 42 -0.72 -1.58 1.79
N ALA A 43 -0.04 -2.68 2.12
CA ALA A 43 0.68 -2.82 3.39
C ALA A 43 1.70 -1.69 3.60
N GLY A 44 2.36 -1.21 2.55
CA GLY A 44 3.26 -0.06 2.63
C GLY A 44 2.56 1.21 3.10
N ALA A 45 1.28 1.41 2.77
CA ALA A 45 0.50 2.52 3.29
C ALA A 45 0.22 2.39 4.80
N MET A 46 -0.05 1.18 5.28
CA MET A 46 -0.28 0.93 6.71
C MET A 46 0.98 1.23 7.54
N PHE A 47 2.14 0.72 7.11
CA PHE A 47 3.41 1.01 7.80
C PHE A 47 3.82 2.48 7.64
N GLY A 48 3.60 3.05 6.47
CA GLY A 48 3.80 4.48 6.20
C GLY A 48 2.97 5.38 7.13
N ALA A 49 1.72 5.00 7.40
CA ALA A 49 0.85 5.72 8.32
C ALA A 49 1.36 5.69 9.77
N LEU A 50 1.89 4.54 10.24
CA LEU A 50 2.50 4.44 11.57
C LEU A 50 3.71 5.37 11.71
N ILE A 51 4.56 5.41 10.68
CA ILE A 51 5.73 6.30 10.63
C ILE A 51 5.27 7.76 10.56
N ALA A 52 4.30 8.07 9.69
CA ALA A 52 3.79 9.43 9.50
C ALA A 52 3.10 9.99 10.76
N ALA A 53 2.49 9.12 11.56
CA ALA A 53 1.93 9.47 12.86
C ALA A 53 3.01 9.75 13.93
N GLY A 54 4.30 9.55 13.62
CA GLY A 54 5.41 9.80 14.54
C GLY A 54 5.54 8.79 15.66
N ARG A 55 5.04 7.56 15.47
CA ARG A 55 5.18 6.48 16.45
C ARG A 55 6.64 6.03 16.52
N SER A 56 7.09 5.63 17.71
CA SER A 56 8.40 4.99 17.87
C SER A 56 8.45 3.65 17.10
N ALA A 57 9.65 3.20 16.71
CA ALA A 57 9.83 1.93 16.01
C ALA A 57 9.19 0.75 16.77
N ASP A 58 9.42 0.66 18.09
CA ASP A 58 8.85 -0.39 18.93
C ASP A 58 7.30 -0.34 18.99
N GLU A 59 6.74 0.86 19.08
CA GLU A 59 5.29 1.03 19.07
C GLU A 59 4.71 0.66 17.69
N ALA A 60 5.35 1.09 16.62
CA ALA A 60 4.96 0.76 15.26
C ALA A 60 5.00 -0.76 15.00
N VAL A 61 6.03 -1.47 15.49
CA VAL A 61 6.12 -2.94 15.40
C VAL A 61 4.98 -3.61 16.18
N ARG A 62 4.70 -3.18 17.41
CA ARG A 62 3.58 -3.74 18.21
C ARG A 62 2.23 -3.55 17.52
N VAL A 63 1.98 -2.36 16.99
CA VAL A 63 0.72 -2.09 16.26
C VAL A 63 0.68 -2.90 14.95
N ALA A 64 1.77 -2.93 14.19
CA ALA A 64 1.88 -3.66 12.94
C ALA A 64 1.62 -5.16 13.10
N THR A 65 2.17 -5.80 14.14
CA THR A 65 1.92 -7.22 14.42
C THR A 65 0.46 -7.49 14.78
N THR A 66 -0.21 -6.53 15.41
CA THR A 66 -1.65 -6.62 15.70
C THR A 66 -2.48 -6.41 14.44
N LEU A 67 -2.14 -5.42 13.62
CA LEU A 67 -2.85 -5.11 12.37
C LEU A 67 -2.77 -6.28 11.36
N TRP A 68 -1.64 -7.01 11.34
CA TRP A 68 -1.35 -8.05 10.35
C TRP A 68 -1.26 -9.45 10.95
N SER A 69 -2.15 -9.80 11.86
CA SER A 69 -2.21 -11.15 12.41
C SER A 69 -3.06 -12.09 11.54
N ALA A 70 -2.78 -13.40 11.61
CA ALA A 70 -3.39 -14.41 10.75
C ALA A 70 -4.93 -14.51 10.85
N ASP A 71 -5.50 -14.07 11.95
CA ASP A 71 -6.94 -14.07 12.18
C ASP A 71 -7.70 -12.97 11.41
N VAL A 72 -7.00 -11.90 10.99
CA VAL A 72 -7.58 -10.81 10.18
C VAL A 72 -8.21 -11.32 8.89
N THR A 73 -7.60 -12.34 8.29
CA THR A 73 -8.07 -12.93 7.04
C THR A 73 -8.88 -14.21 7.24
N ARG A 74 -9.18 -14.62 8.49
CA ARG A 74 -9.92 -15.87 8.77
C ARG A 74 -11.41 -15.75 8.56
N LYS A 75 -12.00 -14.59 8.84
CA LYS A 75 -13.45 -14.41 8.77
C LYS A 75 -13.93 -14.47 7.31
N ARG A 76 -14.58 -15.56 6.95
CA ARG A 76 -15.13 -15.78 5.60
C ARG A 76 -16.52 -15.18 5.48
N ARG A 77 -16.85 -14.66 4.31
CA ARG A 77 -18.24 -14.31 3.94
C ARG A 77 -18.95 -15.59 3.51
N TRP A 78 -20.00 -15.96 4.23
CA TRP A 78 -20.76 -17.18 3.97
C TRP A 78 -21.36 -17.24 2.57
N LEU A 79 -21.76 -16.09 2.03
CA LEU A 79 -22.34 -15.98 0.69
C LEU A 79 -21.31 -16.05 -0.44
N ALA A 80 -20.02 -15.99 -0.16
CA ALA A 80 -19.01 -15.93 -1.20
C ALA A 80 -18.98 -17.21 -2.06
N VAL A 81 -19.10 -18.39 -1.45
CA VAL A 81 -19.11 -19.65 -2.20
C VAL A 81 -20.36 -19.80 -3.07
N PRO A 82 -21.59 -19.60 -2.57
CA PRO A 82 -22.77 -19.56 -3.41
C PRO A 82 -22.70 -18.52 -4.53
N GLN A 83 -22.18 -17.31 -4.26
CA GLN A 83 -22.01 -16.27 -5.27
C GLN A 83 -21.07 -16.69 -6.41
N MET A 84 -20.04 -17.44 -6.13
CA MET A 84 -19.14 -17.98 -7.17
C MET A 84 -19.77 -19.11 -7.97
N LEU A 85 -20.55 -20.01 -7.33
CA LEU A 85 -21.14 -21.18 -7.98
C LEU A 85 -22.42 -20.84 -8.75
N TRP A 86 -23.24 -19.93 -8.24
CA TRP A 86 -24.54 -19.53 -8.81
C TRP A 86 -24.69 -18.00 -8.89
N PRO A 87 -23.84 -17.33 -9.70
CA PRO A 87 -23.73 -15.86 -9.71
C PRO A 87 -25.06 -15.15 -10.03
N ARG A 88 -25.86 -15.75 -10.91
CA ARG A 88 -27.18 -15.17 -11.27
C ARG A 88 -28.24 -15.28 -10.17
N LEU A 89 -28.21 -16.36 -9.38
CA LEU A 89 -29.16 -16.60 -8.28
C LEU A 89 -28.80 -15.81 -7.02
N THR A 90 -27.53 -15.60 -6.78
CA THR A 90 -27.00 -15.00 -5.54
C THR A 90 -26.58 -13.55 -5.71
N ARG A 91 -26.91 -12.91 -6.85
CA ARG A 91 -26.60 -11.51 -7.15
C ARG A 91 -25.10 -11.20 -6.97
N PHE A 92 -24.26 -11.92 -7.73
CA PHE A 92 -22.85 -11.57 -7.83
C PHE A 92 -22.73 -10.16 -8.41
N ASP A 93 -22.00 -9.28 -7.75
CA ASP A 93 -21.81 -7.90 -8.14
C ASP A 93 -20.36 -7.44 -7.95
N ALA A 94 -20.12 -6.17 -8.21
CA ALA A 94 -18.80 -5.56 -8.09
C ALA A 94 -18.31 -5.42 -6.63
N ASP A 95 -19.17 -5.66 -5.64
CA ASP A 95 -18.83 -5.60 -4.22
C ASP A 95 -18.56 -7.02 -3.65
N PHE A 96 -18.32 -7.98 -4.53
CA PHE A 96 -17.96 -9.34 -4.15
C PHE A 96 -16.66 -9.38 -3.35
N ALA A 97 -16.68 -10.14 -2.25
CA ALA A 97 -15.50 -10.41 -1.43
C ALA A 97 -15.57 -11.79 -0.76
N LEU A 98 -14.42 -12.46 -0.68
CA LEU A 98 -14.28 -13.74 0.03
C LEU A 98 -14.22 -13.58 1.55
N ARG A 99 -13.79 -12.41 2.02
CA ARG A 99 -13.49 -12.13 3.43
C ARG A 99 -14.32 -10.97 3.94
N ASP A 100 -14.64 -11.04 5.21
CA ASP A 100 -15.20 -9.92 5.96
C ASP A 100 -14.02 -9.06 6.46
N ASP A 101 -14.06 -7.77 6.19
CA ASP A 101 -13.02 -6.81 6.57
C ASP A 101 -13.25 -6.17 7.94
N SER A 102 -14.36 -6.48 8.62
CA SER A 102 -14.67 -5.93 9.95
C SER A 102 -13.51 -6.06 10.94
N PRO A 103 -12.75 -7.20 10.99
CA PRO A 103 -11.61 -7.31 11.89
C PRO A 103 -10.47 -6.35 11.55
N VAL A 104 -10.25 -6.09 10.25
CA VAL A 104 -9.26 -5.11 9.79
C VAL A 104 -9.69 -3.71 10.20
N MET A 105 -10.95 -3.37 9.92
CA MET A 105 -11.50 -2.05 10.25
C MET A 105 -11.41 -1.73 11.74
N GLN A 106 -11.85 -2.65 12.61
CA GLN A 106 -11.75 -2.47 14.06
C GLN A 106 -10.32 -2.19 14.53
N ARG A 107 -9.34 -2.81 13.91
CA ARG A 107 -7.93 -2.60 14.26
C ARG A 107 -7.38 -1.29 13.72
N LEU A 108 -7.77 -0.91 12.51
CA LEU A 108 -7.41 0.40 11.94
C LEU A 108 -8.02 1.53 12.79
N GLU A 109 -9.29 1.40 13.18
CA GLU A 109 -9.97 2.34 14.06
C GLU A 109 -9.30 2.41 15.45
N LYS A 110 -8.92 1.27 16.03
CA LYS A 110 -8.18 1.23 17.28
C LYS A 110 -6.79 1.86 17.18
N ALA A 111 -6.12 1.71 16.03
CA ALA A 111 -4.76 2.21 15.82
C ALA A 111 -4.72 3.71 15.50
N PHE A 112 -5.68 4.21 14.74
CA PHE A 112 -5.65 5.56 14.18
C PHE A 112 -6.86 6.43 14.56
N GLY A 113 -7.99 5.83 14.98
CA GLY A 113 -9.20 6.59 15.37
C GLY A 113 -9.71 7.50 14.26
N ASP A 114 -10.06 8.71 14.62
CA ASP A 114 -10.60 9.73 13.71
C ASP A 114 -9.53 10.62 13.08
N VAL A 115 -8.27 10.17 13.02
CA VAL A 115 -7.16 10.92 12.44
C VAL A 115 -7.39 11.12 10.94
N HIS A 116 -7.17 12.35 10.47
CA HIS A 116 -7.13 12.68 9.05
C HIS A 116 -5.70 12.64 8.51
N ILE A 117 -5.57 12.36 7.21
CA ILE A 117 -4.25 12.25 6.55
C ILE A 117 -3.47 13.56 6.66
N GLU A 118 -4.15 14.69 6.50
CA GLU A 118 -3.57 16.05 6.54
C GLU A 118 -3.08 16.47 7.92
N ASP A 119 -3.53 15.80 8.99
CA ASP A 119 -3.17 16.08 10.38
C ASP A 119 -1.95 15.26 10.86
N LEU A 120 -1.43 14.37 10.01
CA LEU A 120 -0.26 13.57 10.34
C LEU A 120 0.99 14.42 10.46
N ARG A 121 1.90 14.00 11.35
CA ARG A 121 3.16 14.68 11.62
C ARG A 121 4.07 14.79 10.39
N ILE A 122 4.11 13.74 9.57
CA ILE A 122 4.81 13.72 8.28
C ILE A 122 3.74 13.63 7.20
N ALA A 123 3.89 14.38 6.10
CA ALA A 123 2.95 14.29 4.99
C ALA A 123 2.83 12.85 4.48
N LEU A 124 1.60 12.37 4.32
CA LEU A 124 1.30 11.03 3.82
C LEU A 124 0.49 11.11 2.53
N ARG A 125 0.84 10.24 1.58
CA ARG A 125 0.04 9.95 0.38
C ARG A 125 -0.26 8.47 0.37
N VAL A 126 -1.52 8.12 0.37
CA VAL A 126 -1.99 6.73 0.29
C VAL A 126 -2.47 6.47 -1.13
N THR A 127 -1.99 5.39 -1.76
CA THR A 127 -2.42 5.06 -3.12
C THR A 127 -3.46 3.95 -3.13
N ALA A 128 -4.46 4.12 -3.99
CA ALA A 128 -5.49 3.14 -4.31
C ALA A 128 -5.68 3.09 -5.83
N THR A 129 -6.51 2.20 -6.30
CA THR A 129 -6.88 2.07 -7.72
C THR A 129 -8.37 2.32 -7.88
N ASP A 130 -8.77 3.14 -8.82
CA ASP A 130 -10.16 3.22 -9.26
C ASP A 130 -10.53 1.95 -10.03
N ALA A 131 -11.49 1.19 -9.52
CA ALA A 131 -11.86 -0.09 -10.11
C ALA A 131 -12.51 0.04 -11.51
N ALA A 132 -13.07 1.20 -11.84
CA ALA A 132 -13.73 1.42 -13.12
C ALA A 132 -12.74 1.80 -14.23
N SER A 133 -11.77 2.66 -13.94
CA SER A 133 -10.78 3.12 -14.92
C SER A 133 -9.45 2.36 -14.89
N GLY A 134 -9.13 1.68 -13.77
CA GLY A 134 -7.82 1.10 -13.52
C GLY A 134 -6.74 2.13 -13.17
N GLU A 135 -7.10 3.39 -13.04
CA GLU A 135 -6.16 4.46 -12.76
C GLU A 135 -5.77 4.52 -11.28
N ARG A 136 -4.53 4.94 -11.03
CA ARG A 136 -4.07 5.20 -9.67
C ARG A 136 -4.76 6.43 -9.11
N VAL A 137 -5.27 6.31 -7.88
CA VAL A 137 -5.80 7.40 -7.07
C VAL A 137 -4.82 7.67 -5.92
N VAL A 138 -4.50 8.95 -5.69
CA VAL A 138 -3.62 9.38 -4.58
C VAL A 138 -4.45 10.14 -3.56
N LEU A 139 -4.66 9.53 -2.41
CA LEU A 139 -5.40 10.09 -1.27
C LEU A 139 -4.43 10.88 -0.40
N ARG A 140 -4.73 12.17 -0.18
CA ARG A 140 -3.86 13.13 0.51
C ARG A 140 -4.56 13.83 1.67
N GLN A 141 -5.84 13.60 1.84
CA GLN A 141 -6.70 14.22 2.83
C GLN A 141 -7.89 13.33 3.17
N GLY A 142 -8.59 13.65 4.25
CA GLY A 142 -9.74 12.91 4.75
C GLY A 142 -9.35 11.78 5.70
N SER A 143 -10.30 10.92 6.03
CA SER A 143 -10.12 9.85 7.01
C SER A 143 -8.97 8.91 6.65
N LEU A 144 -7.97 8.83 7.53
CA LEU A 144 -6.84 7.94 7.37
C LEU A 144 -7.29 6.47 7.33
N VAL A 145 -8.22 6.09 8.19
CA VAL A 145 -8.76 4.73 8.26
C VAL A 145 -9.41 4.32 6.93
N GLN A 146 -10.24 5.21 6.35
CA GLN A 146 -10.87 4.92 5.06
C GLN A 146 -9.87 4.86 3.90
N ALA A 147 -8.88 5.72 3.90
CA ALA A 147 -7.82 5.68 2.89
C ALA A 147 -6.98 4.39 2.97
N LEU A 148 -6.59 3.98 4.18
CA LEU A 148 -5.89 2.71 4.40
C LEU A 148 -6.76 1.52 3.98
N ARG A 149 -8.06 1.55 4.33
CA ARG A 149 -9.02 0.52 3.94
C ARG A 149 -9.10 0.40 2.41
N ALA A 150 -9.16 1.52 1.69
CA ALA A 150 -9.16 1.52 0.22
C ALA A 150 -7.85 0.94 -0.35
N SER A 151 -6.71 1.35 0.22
CA SER A 151 -5.39 0.92 -0.24
C SER A 151 -5.12 -0.58 -0.07
N ILE A 152 -5.79 -1.24 0.90
CA ILE A 152 -5.66 -2.68 1.17
C ILE A 152 -6.86 -3.51 0.64
N ALA A 153 -7.77 -2.90 -0.10
CA ALA A 153 -8.95 -3.56 -0.67
C ALA A 153 -8.57 -4.49 -1.83
N LEU A 154 -7.83 -5.55 -1.52
CA LEU A 154 -7.36 -6.53 -2.49
C LEU A 154 -8.55 -7.19 -3.21
N PRO A 155 -8.65 -7.09 -4.55
CA PRO A 155 -9.73 -7.70 -5.31
C PRO A 155 -9.93 -9.19 -4.96
N PHE A 156 -11.16 -9.64 -4.95
CA PHE A 156 -11.61 -10.94 -4.45
C PHE A 156 -11.49 -11.16 -2.94
N MET A 157 -10.48 -10.59 -2.29
CA MET A 157 -10.31 -10.75 -0.83
C MET A 157 -11.24 -9.86 -0.05
N PHE A 158 -11.25 -8.56 -0.38
CA PHE A 158 -12.06 -7.55 0.29
C PHE A 158 -12.92 -6.78 -0.71
N ALA A 159 -14.07 -6.30 -0.24
CA ALA A 159 -14.93 -5.47 -1.06
C ALA A 159 -14.27 -4.11 -1.36
N PRO A 160 -14.53 -3.52 -2.54
CA PRO A 160 -14.13 -2.16 -2.84
C PRO A 160 -14.65 -1.15 -1.82
N VAL A 161 -13.97 -0.02 -1.70
CA VAL A 161 -14.39 1.11 -0.85
C VAL A 161 -14.99 2.19 -1.73
N LEU A 162 -16.21 2.62 -1.41
CA LEU A 162 -16.83 3.76 -2.09
C LEU A 162 -16.34 5.07 -1.45
N MET A 163 -15.58 5.86 -2.20
CA MET A 163 -15.09 7.18 -1.79
C MET A 163 -15.30 8.17 -2.95
N ASP A 164 -15.91 9.30 -2.67
CA ASP A 164 -16.15 10.38 -3.64
C ASP A 164 -16.79 9.88 -4.96
N GLY A 165 -17.73 8.95 -4.87
CA GLY A 165 -18.42 8.34 -6.01
C GLY A 165 -17.60 7.32 -6.80
N ARG A 166 -16.36 7.01 -6.38
CA ARG A 166 -15.48 6.02 -7.01
C ARG A 166 -15.41 4.75 -6.18
N ARG A 167 -15.33 3.60 -6.84
CA ARG A 167 -15.01 2.32 -6.20
C ARG A 167 -13.50 2.14 -6.18
N LEU A 168 -12.90 2.24 -5.01
CA LEU A 168 -11.47 2.09 -4.81
C LEU A 168 -11.11 0.67 -4.38
N ILE A 169 -10.09 0.13 -5.01
CA ILE A 169 -9.46 -1.15 -4.70
C ILE A 169 -7.98 -0.94 -4.38
N ASP A 170 -7.29 -2.01 -3.96
CA ASP A 170 -5.87 -1.96 -3.58
C ASP A 170 -5.00 -1.29 -4.65
N GLY A 171 -4.13 -0.41 -4.20
CA GLY A 171 -3.24 0.37 -5.07
C GLY A 171 -2.25 -0.48 -5.87
N PHE A 172 -1.96 -1.72 -5.43
CA PHE A 172 -1.04 -2.61 -6.13
C PHE A 172 -1.51 -2.95 -7.55
N VAL A 173 -2.81 -2.83 -7.83
CA VAL A 173 -3.40 -3.15 -9.13
C VAL A 173 -2.93 -2.16 -10.21
N SER A 174 -2.79 -0.88 -9.87
CA SER A 174 -2.36 0.16 -10.82
C SER A 174 -0.90 0.57 -10.66
N ASP A 175 -0.35 0.52 -9.44
CA ASP A 175 1.02 0.96 -9.17
C ASP A 175 1.56 0.32 -7.88
N PRO A 176 2.21 -0.85 -7.98
CA PRO A 176 2.71 -1.58 -6.82
C PRO A 176 3.80 -0.85 -6.03
N LEU A 177 4.55 0.05 -6.68
CA LEU A 177 5.58 0.89 -6.08
C LEU A 177 5.45 2.31 -6.63
N PRO A 178 4.62 3.15 -5.98
CA PRO A 178 4.14 4.42 -6.54
C PRO A 178 5.17 5.56 -6.47
N VAL A 179 6.35 5.39 -7.06
CA VAL A 179 7.45 6.37 -7.05
C VAL A 179 7.01 7.69 -7.67
N SER A 180 6.24 7.64 -8.76
CA SER A 180 5.75 8.85 -9.42
C SER A 180 4.73 9.64 -8.59
N ALA A 181 4.17 9.06 -7.51
CA ALA A 181 3.36 9.81 -6.55
C ALA A 181 4.21 10.70 -5.60
N ALA A 182 5.55 10.57 -5.66
CA ALA A 182 6.53 11.42 -4.97
C ALA A 182 7.36 12.26 -5.96
N ALA A 183 6.92 12.43 -7.20
CA ALA A 183 7.69 13.13 -8.25
C ALA A 183 7.99 14.61 -7.95
N ASP A 184 7.28 15.21 -7.00
CA ASP A 184 7.54 16.55 -6.50
C ASP A 184 8.63 16.61 -5.41
N ALA A 185 9.16 15.48 -4.94
CA ALA A 185 10.26 15.43 -3.98
C ALA A 185 11.63 15.57 -4.69
N GLN A 186 12.60 16.19 -4.00
CA GLN A 186 13.96 16.35 -4.54
C GLN A 186 14.76 15.03 -4.52
N ALA A 187 14.52 14.21 -3.51
CA ALA A 187 15.12 12.88 -3.37
C ALA A 187 14.06 11.86 -2.95
N VAL A 188 14.12 10.66 -3.53
CA VAL A 188 13.18 9.57 -3.25
C VAL A 188 13.94 8.30 -2.90
N LEU A 189 13.63 7.71 -1.75
CA LEU A 189 14.03 6.36 -1.39
C LEU A 189 12.82 5.44 -1.51
N ALA A 190 12.88 4.45 -2.38
CA ALA A 190 11.79 3.52 -2.60
C ALA A 190 12.10 2.12 -2.05
N LEU A 191 11.18 1.56 -1.28
CA LEU A 191 11.22 0.18 -0.79
C LEU A 191 10.10 -0.60 -1.46
N GLY A 192 10.44 -1.49 -2.37
CA GLY A 192 9.52 -2.36 -3.09
C GLY A 192 9.88 -3.83 -2.95
N PHE A 193 8.95 -4.68 -3.26
CA PHE A 193 9.12 -6.14 -3.19
C PHE A 193 8.53 -6.79 -4.43
N GLU A 194 9.31 -7.57 -5.13
CA GLU A 194 8.80 -8.41 -6.20
C GLU A 194 7.81 -9.45 -5.66
N SER A 195 6.73 -9.67 -6.39
CA SER A 195 5.78 -10.73 -6.08
C SER A 195 6.43 -12.09 -6.32
N PRO A 196 6.37 -13.02 -5.35
CA PRO A 196 7.01 -14.31 -5.50
C PRO A 196 6.35 -15.14 -6.60
N MET A 197 7.15 -15.75 -7.45
CA MET A 197 6.66 -16.69 -8.46
C MET A 197 6.44 -18.07 -7.83
N PRO A 198 5.29 -18.73 -8.07
CA PRO A 198 5.06 -20.08 -7.59
C PRO A 198 6.11 -21.07 -8.13
N ARG A 199 6.69 -21.87 -7.24
CA ARG A 199 7.71 -22.86 -7.64
C ARG A 199 7.13 -24.05 -8.41
N ARG A 200 5.85 -24.35 -8.23
CA ARG A 200 5.13 -25.43 -8.92
C ARG A 200 3.73 -24.97 -9.27
N ILE A 201 3.25 -25.37 -10.43
CA ILE A 201 1.89 -25.13 -10.88
C ILE A 201 1.15 -26.47 -10.82
N ASP A 202 0.45 -26.69 -9.74
CA ASP A 202 -0.30 -27.93 -9.45
C ASP A 202 -1.82 -27.68 -9.35
N GLY A 203 -2.27 -26.48 -9.76
CA GLY A 203 -3.68 -26.17 -9.78
C GLY A 203 -3.98 -24.75 -10.30
N PRO A 204 -5.26 -24.45 -10.58
CA PRO A 204 -5.67 -23.20 -11.18
C PRO A 204 -5.35 -21.98 -10.32
N THR A 205 -5.41 -22.11 -9.01
CA THR A 205 -5.07 -21.00 -8.08
C THR A 205 -3.59 -20.62 -8.16
N ARG A 206 -2.70 -21.59 -8.31
CA ARG A 206 -1.25 -21.32 -8.49
C ARG A 206 -0.92 -20.78 -9.87
N LEU A 207 -1.65 -21.22 -10.91
CA LEU A 207 -1.53 -20.66 -12.24
C LEU A 207 -1.96 -19.18 -12.23
N LEU A 208 -3.09 -18.86 -11.60
CA LEU A 208 -3.55 -17.49 -11.45
C LEU A 208 -2.54 -16.64 -10.66
N ALA A 209 -2.00 -17.18 -9.57
CA ALA A 209 -0.96 -16.50 -8.79
C ALA A 209 0.30 -16.23 -9.61
N GLN A 210 0.72 -17.16 -10.49
CA GLN A 210 1.86 -16.95 -11.38
C GLN A 210 1.61 -15.79 -12.34
N VAL A 211 0.45 -15.79 -13.01
CA VAL A 211 0.10 -14.72 -13.95
C VAL A 211 0.03 -13.37 -13.22
N THR A 212 -0.64 -13.32 -12.08
CA THR A 212 -0.75 -12.08 -11.29
C THR A 212 0.61 -11.58 -10.84
N SER A 213 1.49 -12.47 -10.35
CA SER A 213 2.85 -12.10 -9.94
C SER A 213 3.67 -11.57 -11.11
N ALA A 214 3.60 -12.21 -12.27
CA ALA A 214 4.30 -11.75 -13.47
C ALA A 214 3.82 -10.36 -13.91
N LEU A 215 2.50 -10.16 -13.99
CA LEU A 215 1.92 -8.86 -14.36
C LEU A 215 2.31 -7.76 -13.36
N THR A 216 2.25 -8.05 -12.06
CA THR A 216 2.61 -7.09 -11.01
C THR A 216 4.09 -6.71 -11.08
N ASN A 217 4.99 -7.70 -11.27
CA ASN A 217 6.42 -7.44 -11.39
C ASN A 217 6.74 -6.62 -12.64
N ASN A 218 6.16 -6.96 -13.78
CA ASN A 218 6.32 -6.21 -15.03
C ASN A 218 5.78 -4.78 -14.91
N LEU A 219 4.61 -4.60 -14.28
CA LEU A 219 4.05 -3.28 -14.03
C LEU A 219 4.98 -2.44 -13.14
N MET A 220 5.51 -3.01 -12.07
CA MET A 220 6.45 -2.34 -11.18
C MET A 220 7.72 -1.90 -11.94
N GLN A 221 8.30 -2.79 -12.75
CA GLN A 221 9.48 -2.47 -13.56
C GLN A 221 9.19 -1.35 -14.57
N ALA A 222 8.06 -1.41 -15.27
CA ALA A 222 7.66 -0.38 -16.22
C ALA A 222 7.46 0.99 -15.53
N ARG A 223 6.84 1.02 -14.34
CA ARG A 223 6.66 2.25 -13.57
C ARG A 223 7.97 2.84 -13.08
N LEU A 224 8.93 2.00 -12.66
CA LEU A 224 10.27 2.44 -12.24
C LEU A 224 11.06 3.00 -13.42
N ALA A 225 11.01 2.39 -14.59
CA ALA A 225 11.68 2.88 -15.79
C ALA A 225 11.19 4.31 -16.13
N HIS A 226 9.88 4.53 -16.18
CA HIS A 226 9.29 5.86 -16.44
C HIS A 226 9.65 6.90 -15.38
N ALA A 227 9.74 6.50 -14.10
CA ALA A 227 10.14 7.42 -13.04
C ALA A 227 11.61 7.82 -13.15
N GLY A 228 12.48 6.94 -13.67
CA GLY A 228 13.91 7.22 -13.92
C GLY A 228 14.16 8.17 -15.09
N GLU A 229 13.33 8.12 -16.13
CA GLU A 229 13.46 8.98 -17.32
C GLU A 229 13.18 10.46 -17.03
N GLY A 230 12.42 10.78 -15.98
CA GLY A 230 12.11 12.15 -15.56
C GLY A 230 13.06 12.75 -14.51
N ALA A 231 14.00 11.96 -13.98
CA ALA A 231 14.95 12.43 -12.97
C ALA A 231 16.21 13.01 -13.63
N PRO A 232 16.69 14.22 -13.22
CA PRO A 232 17.99 14.71 -13.68
C PRO A 232 19.08 13.72 -13.21
N PRO A 233 20.18 13.55 -13.99
CA PRO A 233 21.28 12.65 -13.64
C PRO A 233 21.84 13.01 -12.27
N GLN A 234 21.77 12.09 -11.33
CA GLN A 234 22.31 12.28 -9.99
C GLN A 234 23.83 12.16 -10.06
N THR A 235 24.52 13.27 -9.81
CA THR A 235 25.95 13.22 -9.52
C THR A 235 26.15 12.51 -8.18
N PRO A 236 26.99 11.46 -8.13
CA PRO A 236 27.30 10.80 -6.86
C PRO A 236 27.95 11.83 -5.90
N PRO A 237 27.66 11.74 -4.59
CA PRO A 237 28.28 12.61 -3.61
C PRO A 237 29.82 12.45 -3.68
N PRO A 238 30.59 13.53 -3.46
CA PRO A 238 32.03 13.44 -3.47
C PRO A 238 32.50 12.43 -2.42
N ALA A 239 33.41 11.55 -2.82
CA ALA A 239 34.00 10.57 -1.92
C ALA A 239 34.58 11.30 -0.71
N ARG A 240 34.21 10.91 0.50
CA ARG A 240 34.83 11.43 1.72
C ARG A 240 36.31 11.08 1.66
N ALA A 241 37.15 12.09 1.61
CA ALA A 241 38.59 11.92 1.81
C ALA A 241 38.81 11.36 3.23
N ASN A 242 39.48 10.24 3.30
CA ASN A 242 39.96 9.66 4.56
C ASN A 242 40.95 10.59 5.24
#